data_190d392498c3c1757bdde77504d029c1
#
_entry.id   190d392498c3c1757bdde77504d029c1
#
_cell.length_a   1.000
_cell.length_b   1.000
_cell.length_c   1.000
_cell.angle_alpha   90.00
_cell.angle_beta   90.00
_cell.angle_gamma   90.00
#
_symmetry.space_group_name_H-M   'P 1'
#
loop_
_entity.id
_entity.type
_entity.pdbx_description
1 polymer ?
#
loop_
_entity_poly.entity_id
_entity_poly.type
_entity_poly.pdbx_seq_one_letter_code
_entity_poly.pdbx_strand_id
1 'polypeptide(L)'
;MPAGRPKAMLTLSSEEREQLQALAVSRSLPHGLVTRAQIVLAAADGQTNRAIAQKVELSVSSVGKWRNRFLEQGLPGLHDELRPGRPRSIADEKIALAIQTTLQTKPEGGTHWSCRSLADSTGISKSTVQRVWNAFGLQPHRQAHFKLSTDPFFIEKVRDIVGLYLNPPDNALVLCVDEKSQIQALDRTQPLLPMGLGYVEGVTHDYIRHGTTTLFAALEVATGKVITQCKPRHRHQEFLQFLRHLDQNVPPQLDLHLIVDNYSTHKHPKVKRWLAMRPRYQIHYTPTYSSWINQVERWFGIITQRAIRRGTFRSVHELVEKIEHFVSTYNKNTRPFIWTATADSILEKINRLCEYISGTPH
;
A
#
# COMPACT_ATOMS: atom_id res chain seq x y z
N MET A 1 -59.34 37.51 -7.95
CA MET A 1 -58.26 36.55 -7.61
C MET A 1 -57.82 36.84 -6.18
N PRO A 2 -57.83 35.93 -5.23
CA PRO A 2 -57.35 36.21 -3.88
C PRO A 2 -55.88 36.55 -3.94
N ALA A 3 -55.46 37.64 -3.32
CA ALA A 3 -54.10 38.05 -3.22
C ALA A 3 -53.31 36.96 -2.47
N GLY A 4 -52.25 36.42 -3.07
CA GLY A 4 -51.41 35.45 -2.41
C GLY A 4 -50.77 36.00 -1.12
N ARG A 5 -50.43 35.13 -0.19
CA ARG A 5 -49.80 35.45 1.11
C ARG A 5 -48.69 36.50 0.93
N PRO A 6 -48.72 37.61 1.68
CA PRO A 6 -47.65 38.64 1.57
C PRO A 6 -46.29 38.05 1.85
N LYS A 7 -45.29 38.36 1.04
CA LYS A 7 -43.91 37.86 1.18
C LYS A 7 -43.27 38.53 2.40
N ALA A 8 -42.52 37.72 3.19
CA ALA A 8 -41.69 38.26 4.23
C ALA A 8 -40.67 39.24 3.62
N MET A 9 -40.56 40.46 4.18
CA MET A 9 -39.55 41.42 3.79
C MET A 9 -38.19 40.90 4.19
N LEU A 10 -37.21 40.98 3.28
CA LEU A 10 -35.85 40.62 3.53
C LEU A 10 -35.04 41.86 3.74
N THR A 11 -34.63 42.07 4.99
CA THR A 11 -33.74 43.16 5.39
C THR A 11 -32.34 42.61 5.66
N LEU A 12 -31.32 43.31 5.16
CA LEU A 12 -29.92 42.89 5.36
C LEU A 12 -29.24 43.94 6.26
N SER A 13 -28.38 43.47 7.16
CA SER A 13 -27.42 44.35 7.84
C SER A 13 -26.35 44.83 6.86
N SER A 14 -25.61 45.88 7.22
CA SER A 14 -24.52 46.40 6.39
C SER A 14 -23.46 45.30 6.15
N GLU A 15 -23.16 44.57 7.17
CA GLU A 15 -22.17 43.43 7.11
C GLU A 15 -22.63 42.28 6.23
N GLU A 16 -23.88 41.83 6.36
CA GLU A 16 -24.45 40.80 5.50
C GLU A 16 -24.48 41.22 4.02
N ARG A 17 -24.78 42.49 3.76
CA ARG A 17 -24.80 43.05 2.40
C ARG A 17 -23.39 43.04 1.79
N GLU A 18 -22.37 43.42 2.54
CA GLU A 18 -20.98 43.38 2.09
C GLU A 18 -20.50 41.98 1.78
N GLN A 19 -20.79 41.04 2.67
CA GLN A 19 -20.44 39.62 2.48
C GLN A 19 -21.17 39.01 1.27
N LEU A 20 -22.44 39.27 1.09
CA LEU A 20 -23.21 38.81 -0.05
C LEU A 20 -22.72 39.43 -1.36
N GLN A 21 -22.32 40.71 -1.37
CA GLN A 21 -21.72 41.36 -2.54
C GLN A 21 -20.39 40.69 -2.92
N ALA A 22 -19.52 40.42 -1.94
CA ALA A 22 -18.28 39.71 -2.16
C ALA A 22 -18.52 38.31 -2.76
N LEU A 23 -19.51 37.57 -2.23
CA LEU A 23 -19.91 36.25 -2.80
C LEU A 23 -20.46 36.37 -4.22
N ALA A 24 -21.31 37.39 -4.50
CA ALA A 24 -22.00 37.54 -5.79
C ALA A 24 -21.07 37.91 -6.95
N VAL A 25 -19.89 38.47 -6.71
CA VAL A 25 -18.89 38.80 -7.75
C VAL A 25 -17.72 37.80 -7.82
N SER A 26 -17.65 36.87 -6.92
CA SER A 26 -16.54 35.91 -6.85
C SER A 26 -16.48 35.02 -8.08
N ARG A 27 -15.25 34.87 -8.64
CA ARG A 27 -14.95 33.96 -9.77
C ARG A 27 -14.40 32.61 -9.33
N SER A 28 -14.04 32.47 -8.06
CA SER A 28 -13.43 31.25 -7.50
C SER A 28 -14.42 30.35 -6.76
N LEU A 29 -15.61 30.87 -6.40
CA LEU A 29 -16.61 30.11 -5.70
C LEU A 29 -17.54 29.32 -6.65
N PRO A 30 -18.17 28.23 -6.17
CA PRO A 30 -19.14 27.48 -6.94
C PRO A 30 -20.26 28.37 -7.48
N HIS A 31 -20.54 28.27 -8.77
CA HIS A 31 -21.57 29.10 -9.44
C HIS A 31 -22.91 29.12 -8.70
N GLY A 32 -23.32 27.96 -8.13
CA GLY A 32 -24.57 27.89 -7.35
C GLY A 32 -24.59 28.84 -6.14
N LEU A 33 -23.46 29.01 -5.44
CA LEU A 33 -23.37 29.90 -4.28
C LEU A 33 -23.41 31.38 -4.71
N VAL A 34 -22.73 31.72 -5.80
CA VAL A 34 -22.76 33.06 -6.42
C VAL A 34 -24.19 33.44 -6.80
N THR A 35 -24.90 32.54 -7.50
CA THR A 35 -26.31 32.78 -7.90
C THR A 35 -27.22 32.93 -6.69
N ARG A 36 -27.02 32.18 -5.61
CA ARG A 36 -27.82 32.30 -4.38
C ARG A 36 -27.59 33.65 -3.67
N ALA A 37 -26.37 34.14 -3.63
CA ALA A 37 -26.04 35.47 -3.12
C ALA A 37 -26.73 36.57 -3.94
N GLN A 38 -26.72 36.45 -5.27
CA GLN A 38 -27.42 37.39 -6.17
C GLN A 38 -28.95 37.38 -5.94
N ILE A 39 -29.55 36.20 -5.70
CA ILE A 39 -30.99 36.08 -5.36
C ILE A 39 -31.30 36.89 -4.09
N VAL A 40 -30.50 36.72 -3.04
CA VAL A 40 -30.75 37.39 -1.75
C VAL A 40 -30.56 38.89 -1.87
N LEU A 41 -29.53 39.36 -2.53
CA LEU A 41 -29.30 40.80 -2.78
C LEU A 41 -30.47 41.42 -3.57
N ALA A 42 -30.86 40.79 -4.68
CA ALA A 42 -31.99 41.29 -5.49
C ALA A 42 -33.33 41.26 -4.72
N ALA A 43 -33.49 40.29 -3.82
CA ALA A 43 -34.68 40.22 -2.96
C ALA A 43 -34.70 41.32 -1.88
N ALA A 44 -33.53 41.66 -1.33
CA ALA A 44 -33.38 42.76 -0.38
C ALA A 44 -33.57 44.16 -1.04
N ASP A 45 -33.27 44.23 -2.35
CA ASP A 45 -33.55 45.43 -3.16
C ASP A 45 -35.03 45.52 -3.61
N GLY A 46 -35.90 44.68 -3.07
CA GLY A 46 -37.36 44.72 -3.30
C GLY A 46 -37.84 44.07 -4.59
N GLN A 47 -36.96 43.39 -5.35
CA GLN A 47 -37.38 42.70 -6.60
C GLN A 47 -38.33 41.54 -6.32
N THR A 48 -39.26 41.29 -7.29
CA THR A 48 -40.18 40.15 -7.18
C THR A 48 -39.47 38.84 -7.51
N ASN A 49 -39.90 37.72 -6.91
CA ASN A 49 -39.32 36.38 -7.23
C ASN A 49 -39.39 36.04 -8.73
N ARG A 50 -40.37 36.58 -9.45
CA ARG A 50 -40.50 36.39 -10.90
C ARG A 50 -39.43 37.14 -11.66
N ALA A 51 -39.16 38.42 -11.31
CA ALA A 51 -38.11 39.20 -11.91
C ALA A 51 -36.71 38.63 -11.59
N ILE A 52 -36.48 38.19 -10.34
CA ILE A 52 -35.21 37.54 -9.95
C ILE A 52 -35.03 36.24 -10.74
N ALA A 53 -36.09 35.39 -10.83
CA ALA A 53 -36.03 34.13 -11.54
C ALA A 53 -35.62 34.30 -13.03
N GLN A 54 -36.16 35.32 -13.69
CA GLN A 54 -35.76 35.70 -15.06
C GLN A 54 -34.28 36.15 -15.16
N LYS A 55 -33.82 36.93 -14.19
CA LYS A 55 -32.45 37.45 -14.17
C LYS A 55 -31.40 36.38 -13.92
N VAL A 56 -31.68 35.39 -13.06
CA VAL A 56 -30.74 34.32 -12.69
C VAL A 56 -31.01 33.00 -13.42
N GLU A 57 -31.94 32.98 -14.37
CA GLU A 57 -32.35 31.81 -15.16
C GLU A 57 -32.75 30.59 -14.34
N LEU A 58 -33.46 30.81 -13.24
CA LEU A 58 -33.96 29.78 -12.34
C LEU A 58 -35.50 29.79 -12.25
N SER A 59 -36.05 28.70 -11.70
CA SER A 59 -37.50 28.66 -11.43
C SER A 59 -37.86 29.60 -10.27
N VAL A 60 -39.08 30.15 -10.30
CA VAL A 60 -39.62 30.99 -9.22
C VAL A 60 -39.65 30.26 -7.87
N SER A 61 -39.85 28.94 -7.89
CA SER A 61 -39.81 28.08 -6.70
C SER A 61 -38.39 28.00 -6.12
N SER A 62 -37.36 27.89 -6.96
CA SER A 62 -35.98 27.90 -6.52
C SER A 62 -35.59 29.23 -5.87
N VAL A 63 -35.98 30.35 -6.45
CA VAL A 63 -35.78 31.67 -5.85
C VAL A 63 -36.46 31.77 -4.50
N GLY A 64 -37.71 31.32 -4.38
CA GLY A 64 -38.46 31.27 -3.12
C GLY A 64 -37.75 30.41 -2.07
N LYS A 65 -37.26 29.25 -2.46
CA LYS A 65 -36.51 28.33 -1.58
C LYS A 65 -35.26 29.01 -0.97
N TRP A 66 -34.41 29.61 -1.80
CA TRP A 66 -33.15 30.18 -1.32
C TRP A 66 -33.37 31.45 -0.48
N ARG A 67 -34.40 32.21 -0.80
CA ARG A 67 -34.83 33.35 -0.02
C ARG A 67 -35.32 32.94 1.36
N ASN A 68 -36.14 31.88 1.47
CA ASN A 68 -36.63 31.37 2.76
C ASN A 68 -35.47 30.81 3.61
N ARG A 69 -34.55 30.05 2.98
CA ARG A 69 -33.38 29.53 3.70
C ARG A 69 -32.46 30.61 4.25
N PHE A 70 -32.31 31.69 3.51
CA PHE A 70 -31.57 32.86 4.04
C PHE A 70 -32.31 33.52 5.20
N LEU A 71 -33.63 33.65 5.13
CA LEU A 71 -34.42 34.23 6.25
C LEU A 71 -34.35 33.37 7.52
N GLU A 72 -34.25 32.04 7.36
CA GLU A 72 -34.20 31.08 8.48
C GLU A 72 -32.79 30.90 9.06
N GLN A 73 -31.76 30.90 8.22
CA GLN A 73 -30.42 30.49 8.59
C GLN A 73 -29.31 31.49 8.26
N GLY A 74 -29.66 32.65 7.66
CA GLY A 74 -28.67 33.62 7.20
C GLY A 74 -27.74 33.11 6.10
N LEU A 75 -26.50 33.60 6.09
CA LEU A 75 -25.47 33.19 5.12
C LEU A 75 -25.18 31.66 5.08
N PRO A 76 -25.10 30.96 6.22
CA PRO A 76 -24.99 29.49 6.21
C PRO A 76 -26.06 28.78 5.39
N GLY A 77 -27.28 29.33 5.34
CA GLY A 77 -28.39 28.77 4.55
C GLY A 77 -28.18 28.76 3.04
N LEU A 78 -27.19 29.49 2.52
CA LEU A 78 -26.83 29.49 1.11
C LEU A 78 -25.95 28.31 0.69
N HIS A 79 -25.37 27.59 1.63
CA HIS A 79 -24.59 26.40 1.36
C HIS A 79 -25.47 25.18 1.10
N ASP A 80 -24.94 24.22 0.34
CA ASP A 80 -25.63 22.95 0.13
C ASP A 80 -25.53 22.10 1.41
N GLU A 81 -26.66 21.58 1.85
CA GLU A 81 -26.68 20.58 2.91
C GLU A 81 -26.16 19.25 2.37
N LEU A 82 -25.46 18.51 3.23
CA LEU A 82 -25.10 17.12 2.96
C LEU A 82 -26.39 16.34 2.65
N ARG A 83 -26.53 15.88 1.43
CA ARG A 83 -27.67 15.06 1.04
C ARG A 83 -27.55 13.71 1.76
N PRO A 84 -28.52 13.31 2.60
CA PRO A 84 -28.54 11.97 3.12
C PRO A 84 -28.63 11.03 1.92
N GLY A 85 -27.62 10.16 1.74
CA GLY A 85 -27.64 9.16 0.69
C GLY A 85 -28.85 8.22 0.84
N ARG A 86 -28.97 7.24 -0.06
CA ARG A 86 -30.01 6.22 0.06
C ARG A 86 -29.93 5.57 1.44
N PRO A 87 -31.04 5.49 2.21
CA PRO A 87 -31.05 4.81 3.49
C PRO A 87 -30.51 3.39 3.38
N ARG A 88 -29.77 2.94 4.41
CA ARG A 88 -29.27 1.57 4.46
C ARG A 88 -30.44 0.61 4.50
N SER A 89 -30.48 -0.34 3.58
CA SER A 89 -31.53 -1.39 3.52
C SER A 89 -31.15 -2.66 4.29
N ILE A 90 -29.92 -2.75 4.80
CA ILE A 90 -29.41 -3.91 5.54
C ILE A 90 -29.09 -3.43 6.95
N ALA A 91 -29.67 -4.10 7.93
CA ALA A 91 -29.46 -3.81 9.34
C ALA A 91 -28.03 -4.12 9.76
N ASP A 92 -27.51 -3.35 10.73
CA ASP A 92 -26.11 -3.49 11.19
C ASP A 92 -25.86 -4.86 11.85
N GLU A 93 -26.86 -5.48 12.44
CA GLU A 93 -26.81 -6.84 13.01
C GLU A 93 -26.52 -7.90 11.94
N LYS A 94 -27.07 -7.77 10.74
CA LYS A 94 -26.77 -8.68 9.62
C LYS A 94 -25.34 -8.49 9.11
N ILE A 95 -24.83 -7.28 9.14
CA ILE A 95 -23.43 -6.99 8.78
C ILE A 95 -22.49 -7.58 9.84
N ALA A 96 -22.81 -7.39 11.12
CA ALA A 96 -22.04 -7.97 12.22
C ALA A 96 -22.04 -9.50 12.16
N LEU A 97 -23.17 -10.13 11.90
CA LEU A 97 -23.29 -11.57 11.70
C LEU A 97 -22.39 -12.06 10.53
N ALA A 98 -22.39 -11.36 9.40
CA ALA A 98 -21.57 -11.73 8.25
C ALA A 98 -20.06 -11.64 8.58
N ILE A 99 -19.64 -10.62 9.34
CA ILE A 99 -18.25 -10.47 9.81
C ILE A 99 -17.90 -11.61 10.77
N GLN A 100 -18.76 -11.87 11.78
CA GLN A 100 -18.55 -12.93 12.75
C GLN A 100 -18.47 -14.31 12.09
N THR A 101 -19.40 -14.61 11.17
CA THR A 101 -19.40 -15.85 10.39
C THR A 101 -18.12 -15.99 9.59
N THR A 102 -17.65 -14.91 8.94
CA THR A 102 -16.39 -14.92 8.18
C THR A 102 -15.17 -15.25 9.05
N LEU A 103 -15.12 -14.70 10.27
CA LEU A 103 -13.96 -14.81 11.15
C LEU A 103 -13.94 -16.11 11.97
N GLN A 104 -15.10 -16.59 12.41
CA GLN A 104 -15.21 -17.65 13.40
C GLN A 104 -15.62 -19.02 12.83
N THR A 105 -16.13 -19.05 11.59
CA THR A 105 -16.64 -20.29 11.02
C THR A 105 -16.04 -20.58 9.65
N LYS A 106 -16.26 -21.80 9.17
CA LYS A 106 -15.88 -22.23 7.81
C LYS A 106 -17.15 -22.72 7.09
N PRO A 107 -17.24 -22.57 5.76
CA PRO A 107 -18.35 -23.13 5.01
C PRO A 107 -18.29 -24.66 5.02
N GLU A 108 -19.43 -25.29 4.97
CA GLU A 108 -19.51 -26.75 4.80
C GLU A 108 -18.84 -27.17 3.49
N GLY A 109 -17.90 -28.13 3.59
CA GLY A 109 -17.14 -28.62 2.44
C GLY A 109 -16.06 -27.64 1.89
N GLY A 110 -15.75 -26.52 2.60
CA GLY A 110 -14.75 -25.56 2.17
C GLY A 110 -13.79 -25.14 3.27
N THR A 111 -12.61 -24.65 2.86
CA THR A 111 -11.57 -24.18 3.78
C THR A 111 -11.72 -22.71 4.19
N HIS A 112 -12.44 -21.93 3.38
CA HIS A 112 -12.67 -20.51 3.58
C HIS A 112 -13.96 -20.05 2.90
N TRP A 113 -14.53 -18.96 3.37
CA TRP A 113 -15.71 -18.36 2.78
C TRP A 113 -15.40 -17.66 1.45
N SER A 114 -16.25 -17.85 0.45
CA SER A 114 -16.36 -17.04 -0.75
C SER A 114 -17.46 -16.00 -0.58
N CYS A 115 -17.43 -14.91 -1.39
CA CYS A 115 -18.54 -13.95 -1.36
C CYS A 115 -19.90 -14.57 -1.69
N ARG A 116 -19.94 -15.64 -2.50
CA ARG A 116 -21.15 -16.35 -2.87
C ARG A 116 -21.64 -17.22 -1.71
N SER A 117 -20.80 -18.10 -1.19
CA SER A 117 -21.20 -18.99 -0.10
C SER A 117 -21.59 -18.23 1.18
N LEU A 118 -20.94 -17.12 1.51
CA LEU A 118 -21.34 -16.29 2.63
C LEU A 118 -22.66 -15.54 2.37
N ALA A 119 -22.87 -15.08 1.15
CA ALA A 119 -24.14 -14.46 0.74
C ALA A 119 -25.31 -15.43 0.91
N ASP A 120 -25.15 -16.67 0.45
CA ASP A 120 -26.15 -17.73 0.56
C ASP A 120 -26.43 -18.07 2.03
N SER A 121 -25.38 -18.16 2.86
CA SER A 121 -25.52 -18.48 4.30
C SER A 121 -26.16 -17.36 5.13
N THR A 122 -25.88 -16.09 4.82
CA THR A 122 -26.33 -14.93 5.64
C THR A 122 -27.55 -14.20 5.07
N GLY A 123 -27.99 -14.55 3.85
CA GLY A 123 -29.12 -13.91 3.18
C GLY A 123 -28.86 -12.45 2.77
N ILE A 124 -27.60 -12.07 2.61
CA ILE A 124 -27.22 -10.74 2.08
C ILE A 124 -26.63 -10.89 0.67
N SER A 125 -26.71 -9.83 -0.15
CA SER A 125 -26.21 -9.91 -1.52
C SER A 125 -24.69 -10.08 -1.59
N LYS A 126 -24.20 -10.81 -2.60
CA LYS A 126 -22.76 -10.98 -2.89
C LYS A 126 -21.99 -9.65 -2.96
N SER A 127 -22.60 -8.63 -3.59
CA SER A 127 -21.99 -7.30 -3.69
C SER A 127 -21.90 -6.60 -2.33
N THR A 128 -22.82 -6.86 -1.42
CA THR A 128 -22.74 -6.37 -0.04
C THR A 128 -21.66 -7.08 0.75
N VAL A 129 -21.55 -8.42 0.65
CA VAL A 129 -20.45 -9.18 1.25
C VAL A 129 -19.10 -8.61 0.79
N GLN A 130 -18.94 -8.41 -0.52
CA GLN A 130 -17.67 -7.85 -1.07
C GLN A 130 -17.38 -6.45 -0.50
N ARG A 131 -18.38 -5.57 -0.38
CA ARG A 131 -18.20 -4.23 0.21
C ARG A 131 -17.84 -4.29 1.69
N VAL A 132 -18.50 -5.17 2.44
CA VAL A 132 -18.17 -5.41 3.86
C VAL A 132 -16.74 -5.91 4.00
N TRP A 133 -16.35 -6.94 3.26
CA TRP A 133 -14.99 -7.46 3.33
C TRP A 133 -13.93 -6.41 2.97
N ASN A 134 -14.18 -5.59 1.93
CA ASN A 134 -13.28 -4.51 1.57
C ASN A 134 -13.17 -3.44 2.67
N ALA A 135 -14.31 -3.06 3.29
CA ALA A 135 -14.35 -2.05 4.34
C ALA A 135 -13.62 -2.50 5.63
N PHE A 136 -13.67 -3.80 5.94
CA PHE A 136 -13.02 -4.38 7.13
C PHE A 136 -11.68 -5.07 6.81
N GLY A 137 -11.18 -4.98 5.58
CA GLY A 137 -9.91 -5.60 5.16
C GLY A 137 -9.91 -7.13 5.20
N LEU A 138 -11.09 -7.78 5.19
CA LEU A 138 -11.22 -9.22 5.25
C LEU A 138 -10.90 -9.86 3.90
N GLN A 139 -10.00 -10.84 3.89
CA GLN A 139 -9.56 -11.55 2.69
C GLN A 139 -9.51 -13.07 2.95
N PRO A 140 -10.65 -13.75 3.12
CA PRO A 140 -10.70 -15.17 3.52
C PRO A 140 -9.98 -16.11 2.54
N HIS A 141 -9.91 -15.73 1.25
CA HIS A 141 -9.24 -16.47 0.18
C HIS A 141 -7.71 -16.35 0.22
N ARG A 142 -7.15 -15.46 1.05
CA ARG A 142 -5.69 -15.27 1.17
C ARG A 142 -5.20 -15.91 2.47
N GLN A 143 -4.16 -16.70 2.34
CA GLN A 143 -3.43 -17.27 3.46
C GLN A 143 -2.02 -16.70 3.45
N ALA A 144 -1.59 -16.13 4.55
CA ALA A 144 -0.22 -15.73 4.77
C ALA A 144 0.44 -16.75 5.71
N HIS A 145 1.60 -17.26 5.28
CA HIS A 145 2.42 -18.09 6.15
C HIS A 145 3.19 -17.18 7.11
N PHE A 146 3.08 -17.44 8.39
CA PHE A 146 3.93 -16.83 9.39
C PHE A 146 4.44 -17.91 10.35
N LYS A 147 5.61 -17.67 10.93
CA LYS A 147 6.17 -18.48 12.00
C LYS A 147 6.69 -17.55 13.07
N LEU A 148 6.30 -17.76 14.29
CA LEU A 148 6.85 -17.02 15.42
C LEU A 148 8.34 -17.35 15.57
N SER A 149 9.14 -16.33 15.80
CA SER A 149 10.56 -16.51 16.05
C SER A 149 10.76 -17.19 17.39
N THR A 150 11.66 -18.17 17.40
CA THR A 150 12.15 -18.83 18.62
C THR A 150 13.50 -18.28 19.05
N ASP A 151 13.93 -17.16 18.49
CA ASP A 151 15.21 -16.53 18.79
C ASP A 151 15.16 -15.88 20.18
N PRO A 152 16.00 -16.29 21.13
CA PRO A 152 16.00 -15.72 22.48
C PRO A 152 16.36 -14.22 22.51
N PHE A 153 17.09 -13.73 21.49
CA PHE A 153 17.47 -12.32 21.33
C PHE A 153 16.61 -11.60 20.30
N PHE A 154 15.35 -12.02 20.15
CA PHE A 154 14.45 -11.46 19.13
C PHE A 154 14.28 -9.95 19.28
N ILE A 155 14.00 -9.47 20.49
CA ILE A 155 13.73 -8.05 20.77
C ILE A 155 14.95 -7.20 20.47
N GLU A 156 16.11 -7.62 20.96
CA GLU A 156 17.37 -6.91 20.78
C GLU A 156 17.74 -6.80 19.30
N LYS A 157 17.61 -7.89 18.55
CA LYS A 157 17.91 -7.91 17.12
C LYS A 157 16.94 -7.05 16.29
N VAL A 158 15.64 -7.06 16.66
CA VAL A 158 14.65 -6.18 15.99
C VAL A 158 14.99 -4.72 16.27
N ARG A 159 15.33 -4.36 17.52
CA ARG A 159 15.71 -2.98 17.87
C ARG A 159 16.98 -2.54 17.17
N ASP A 160 17.99 -3.40 17.10
CA ASP A 160 19.26 -3.15 16.41
C ASP A 160 19.02 -2.84 14.93
N ILE A 161 18.33 -3.72 14.20
CA ILE A 161 18.09 -3.56 12.75
C ILE A 161 17.17 -2.39 12.46
N VAL A 162 16.09 -2.22 13.21
CA VAL A 162 15.19 -1.08 13.03
C VAL A 162 15.89 0.24 13.36
N GLY A 163 16.77 0.24 14.36
CA GLY A 163 17.65 1.36 14.68
C GLY A 163 18.50 1.79 13.48
N LEU A 164 19.14 0.84 12.79
CA LEU A 164 19.93 1.09 11.58
C LEU A 164 19.09 1.65 10.41
N TYR A 165 17.82 1.26 10.30
CA TYR A 165 16.94 1.78 9.27
C TYR A 165 16.46 3.21 9.52
N LEU A 166 16.18 3.53 10.78
CA LEU A 166 15.65 4.85 11.17
C LEU A 166 16.75 5.88 11.40
N ASN A 167 17.89 5.43 11.92
CA ASN A 167 19.04 6.28 12.27
C ASN A 167 20.34 5.59 11.85
N PRO A 168 20.65 5.54 10.55
CA PRO A 168 21.91 4.96 10.09
C PRO A 168 23.10 5.74 10.65
N PRO A 169 24.21 5.08 11.01
CA PRO A 169 25.41 5.76 11.51
C PRO A 169 26.01 6.68 10.44
N ASP A 170 26.63 7.78 10.89
CA ASP A 170 27.41 8.66 10.03
C ASP A 170 28.65 7.92 9.50
N ASN A 171 29.07 8.23 8.28
CA ASN A 171 30.21 7.62 7.60
C ASN A 171 30.13 6.08 7.43
N ALA A 172 28.92 5.52 7.41
CA ALA A 172 28.70 4.10 7.23
C ALA A 172 27.69 3.81 6.10
N LEU A 173 27.82 2.62 5.49
CA LEU A 173 26.81 2.08 4.59
C LEU A 173 26.03 0.96 5.29
N VAL A 174 24.74 1.05 5.30
CA VAL A 174 23.84 -0.02 5.75
C VAL A 174 23.38 -0.82 4.55
N LEU A 175 23.77 -2.08 4.48
CA LEU A 175 23.50 -2.99 3.39
C LEU A 175 22.64 -4.17 3.87
N CYS A 176 21.49 -4.36 3.27
CA CYS A 176 20.68 -5.56 3.44
C CYS A 176 21.18 -6.63 2.47
N VAL A 177 21.72 -7.71 2.99
CA VAL A 177 22.38 -8.77 2.22
C VAL A 177 21.64 -10.07 2.35
N ASP A 178 21.41 -10.75 1.22
CA ASP A 178 20.77 -12.06 1.16
C ASP A 178 21.00 -12.73 -0.20
N GLU A 179 20.56 -13.99 -0.35
CA GLU A 179 20.63 -14.72 -1.61
C GLU A 179 19.27 -15.27 -2.05
N LYS A 180 18.93 -15.00 -3.30
CA LYS A 180 17.83 -15.67 -3.98
C LYS A 180 18.37 -16.93 -4.66
N SER A 181 18.20 -18.07 -4.01
CA SER A 181 18.67 -19.35 -4.48
C SER A 181 17.77 -19.94 -5.57
N GLN A 182 18.32 -20.87 -6.37
CA GLN A 182 17.62 -21.71 -7.34
C GLN A 182 16.72 -20.97 -8.35
N ILE A 183 17.20 -19.84 -8.86
CA ILE A 183 16.52 -19.15 -9.96
C ILE A 183 16.66 -20.03 -11.21
N GLN A 184 15.56 -20.49 -11.77
CA GLN A 184 15.55 -21.43 -12.90
C GLN A 184 15.57 -20.71 -14.24
N ALA A 185 16.45 -21.17 -15.15
CA ALA A 185 16.39 -20.81 -16.56
C ALA A 185 15.31 -21.70 -17.22
N LEU A 186 14.13 -21.13 -17.40
CA LEU A 186 12.97 -21.78 -17.99
C LEU A 186 12.82 -21.34 -19.44
N ASP A 187 12.89 -22.28 -20.37
CA ASP A 187 12.56 -22.07 -21.77
C ASP A 187 11.16 -22.61 -22.06
N ARG A 188 10.26 -21.74 -22.52
CA ARG A 188 8.88 -22.16 -22.84
C ARG A 188 8.84 -22.79 -24.21
N THR A 189 8.12 -23.89 -24.34
CA THR A 189 8.03 -24.67 -25.58
C THR A 189 7.34 -23.93 -26.72
N GLN A 190 6.53 -22.90 -26.38
CA GLN A 190 5.86 -22.07 -27.38
C GLN A 190 6.02 -20.57 -27.04
N PRO A 191 5.98 -19.69 -28.04
CA PRO A 191 5.98 -18.26 -27.82
C PRO A 191 4.82 -17.81 -26.93
N LEU A 192 5.03 -16.70 -26.21
CA LEU A 192 3.97 -16.04 -25.47
C LEU A 192 2.90 -15.53 -26.42
N LEU A 193 1.64 -15.79 -26.11
CA LEU A 193 0.53 -15.15 -26.82
C LEU A 193 0.44 -13.69 -26.33
N PRO A 194 0.60 -12.70 -27.22
CA PRO A 194 0.57 -11.31 -26.82
C PRO A 194 -0.80 -10.93 -26.26
N MET A 195 -0.81 -10.00 -25.33
CA MET A 195 -2.04 -9.42 -24.80
C MET A 195 -2.80 -8.69 -25.92
N GLY A 196 -4.13 -8.86 -25.97
CA GLY A 196 -5.00 -8.16 -26.91
C GLY A 196 -6.24 -7.57 -26.21
N LEU A 197 -7.08 -6.88 -26.99
CA LEU A 197 -8.32 -6.31 -26.49
C LEU A 197 -9.26 -7.43 -26.01
N GLY A 198 -9.54 -7.43 -24.71
CA GLY A 198 -10.46 -8.39 -24.08
C GLY A 198 -9.82 -9.70 -23.61
N TYR A 199 -8.51 -9.92 -23.82
CA TYR A 199 -7.81 -11.09 -23.29
C TYR A 199 -6.41 -10.76 -22.78
N VAL A 200 -5.98 -11.51 -21.75
CA VAL A 200 -4.68 -11.36 -21.10
C VAL A 200 -3.59 -12.10 -21.87
N GLU A 201 -2.32 -11.73 -21.60
CA GLU A 201 -1.17 -12.46 -22.11
C GLU A 201 -1.25 -13.95 -21.71
N GLY A 202 -1.16 -14.83 -22.69
CA GLY A 202 -1.19 -16.29 -22.53
C GLY A 202 0.21 -16.89 -22.47
N VAL A 203 0.43 -17.81 -21.52
CA VAL A 203 1.69 -18.56 -21.38
C VAL A 203 1.39 -20.07 -21.40
N THR A 204 2.27 -20.84 -22.04
CA THR A 204 2.17 -22.30 -21.97
C THR A 204 2.58 -22.82 -20.61
N HIS A 205 2.02 -23.96 -20.20
CA HIS A 205 2.40 -24.64 -18.98
C HIS A 205 3.72 -25.43 -19.12
N ASP A 206 4.07 -25.80 -20.35
CA ASP A 206 5.24 -26.60 -20.65
C ASP A 206 6.50 -25.73 -20.74
N TYR A 207 7.58 -26.22 -20.14
CA TYR A 207 8.89 -25.57 -20.15
C TYR A 207 10.02 -26.61 -20.05
N ILE A 208 11.15 -26.24 -20.64
CA ILE A 208 12.43 -26.96 -20.52
C ILE A 208 13.27 -26.23 -19.46
N ARG A 209 13.93 -26.98 -18.60
CA ARG A 209 14.84 -26.43 -17.57
C ARG A 209 16.28 -26.52 -18.04
N HIS A 210 16.95 -25.39 -18.20
CA HIS A 210 18.34 -25.31 -18.63
C HIS A 210 19.33 -25.14 -17.47
N GLY A 211 18.86 -25.28 -16.23
CA GLY A 211 19.67 -25.17 -15.03
C GLY A 211 19.22 -24.04 -14.10
N THR A 212 20.04 -23.80 -13.08
CA THR A 212 19.73 -22.81 -12.03
C THR A 212 20.93 -21.92 -11.74
N THR A 213 20.66 -20.70 -11.25
CA THR A 213 21.65 -19.80 -10.66
C THR A 213 21.17 -19.29 -9.30
N THR A 214 22.09 -18.80 -8.49
CA THR A 214 21.81 -18.09 -7.24
C THR A 214 22.23 -16.65 -7.40
N LEU A 215 21.38 -15.72 -7.03
CA LEU A 215 21.63 -14.29 -7.05
C LEU A 215 21.91 -13.81 -5.63
N PHE A 216 23.17 -13.45 -5.35
CA PHE A 216 23.54 -12.68 -4.17
C PHE A 216 23.25 -11.21 -4.41
N ALA A 217 22.68 -10.52 -3.42
CA ALA A 217 22.38 -9.11 -3.51
C ALA A 217 22.66 -8.39 -2.19
N ALA A 218 23.16 -7.16 -2.29
CA ALA A 218 23.29 -6.20 -1.21
C ALA A 218 22.56 -4.93 -1.59
N LEU A 219 21.46 -4.65 -0.91
CA LEU A 219 20.64 -3.45 -1.07
C LEU A 219 21.14 -2.37 -0.12
N GLU A 220 21.59 -1.25 -0.64
CA GLU A 220 21.93 -0.06 0.15
C GLU A 220 20.65 0.64 0.62
N VAL A 221 20.48 0.78 1.92
CA VAL A 221 19.27 1.31 2.54
C VAL A 221 19.04 2.79 2.17
N ALA A 222 20.11 3.58 2.16
CA ALA A 222 20.04 5.03 1.95
C ALA A 222 19.69 5.43 0.52
N THR A 223 20.15 4.69 -0.49
CA THR A 223 19.97 5.04 -1.90
C THR A 223 19.03 4.11 -2.65
N GLY A 224 18.81 2.90 -2.13
CA GLY A 224 18.10 1.84 -2.82
C GLY A 224 18.90 1.17 -3.94
N LYS A 225 20.19 1.51 -4.12
CA LYS A 225 21.09 0.83 -5.06
C LYS A 225 21.36 -0.60 -4.63
N VAL A 226 21.62 -1.46 -5.61
CA VAL A 226 21.89 -2.88 -5.33
C VAL A 226 23.17 -3.32 -6.00
N ILE A 227 24.03 -3.95 -5.22
CA ILE A 227 25.22 -4.66 -5.71
C ILE A 227 24.86 -6.13 -5.79
N THR A 228 25.10 -6.78 -6.93
CA THR A 228 24.69 -8.17 -7.14
C THR A 228 25.81 -9.01 -7.74
N GLN A 229 25.71 -10.31 -7.50
CA GLN A 229 26.58 -11.31 -8.15
C GLN A 229 25.82 -12.63 -8.33
N CYS A 230 25.74 -13.16 -9.55
CA CYS A 230 25.22 -14.49 -9.82
C CYS A 230 26.29 -15.56 -9.58
N LYS A 231 25.91 -16.65 -8.91
CA LYS A 231 26.78 -17.81 -8.62
C LYS A 231 26.00 -19.11 -8.83
N PRO A 232 26.69 -20.21 -9.17
CA PRO A 232 26.01 -21.50 -9.38
C PRO A 232 25.47 -22.13 -8.08
N ARG A 233 25.99 -21.71 -6.92
CA ARG A 233 25.64 -22.25 -5.60
C ARG A 233 25.60 -21.16 -4.55
N HIS A 234 25.04 -21.44 -3.36
CA HIS A 234 24.88 -20.51 -2.22
C HIS A 234 25.58 -21.02 -0.95
N ARG A 235 26.80 -21.56 -1.10
CA ARG A 235 27.61 -22.03 0.02
C ARG A 235 28.47 -20.88 0.58
N HIS A 236 29.13 -21.12 1.71
CA HIS A 236 30.02 -20.14 2.34
C HIS A 236 31.16 -19.65 1.42
N GLN A 237 31.60 -20.47 0.45
CA GLN A 237 32.61 -20.05 -0.53
C GLN A 237 32.11 -18.95 -1.45
N GLU A 238 30.91 -19.13 -1.99
CA GLU A 238 30.25 -18.18 -2.87
C GLU A 238 29.89 -16.89 -2.08
N PHE A 239 29.44 -17.03 -0.84
CA PHE A 239 29.19 -15.88 0.03
C PHE A 239 30.48 -15.08 0.31
N LEU A 240 31.61 -15.75 0.59
CA LEU A 240 32.91 -15.08 0.73
C LEU A 240 33.36 -14.36 -0.55
N GLN A 241 33.10 -14.94 -1.72
CA GLN A 241 33.37 -14.28 -2.99
C GLN A 241 32.49 -13.03 -3.15
N PHE A 242 31.24 -13.11 -2.73
CA PHE A 242 30.33 -11.95 -2.74
C PHE A 242 30.79 -10.86 -1.76
N LEU A 243 31.22 -11.20 -0.54
CA LEU A 243 31.79 -10.22 0.40
C LEU A 243 33.03 -9.53 -0.17
N ARG A 244 33.90 -10.26 -0.88
CA ARG A 244 35.06 -9.66 -1.59
C ARG A 244 34.60 -8.74 -2.73
N HIS A 245 33.57 -9.12 -3.44
CA HIS A 245 32.98 -8.28 -4.48
C HIS A 245 32.40 -6.99 -3.89
N LEU A 246 31.72 -7.06 -2.74
CA LEU A 246 31.27 -5.86 -2.01
C LEU A 246 32.47 -4.97 -1.61
N ASP A 247 33.54 -5.57 -1.07
CA ASP A 247 34.74 -4.85 -0.63
C ASP A 247 35.40 -4.03 -1.75
N GLN A 248 35.26 -4.50 -3.00
CA GLN A 248 35.78 -3.82 -4.19
C GLN A 248 34.87 -2.73 -4.73
N ASN A 249 33.58 -2.79 -4.42
CA ASN A 249 32.55 -1.90 -4.99
C ASN A 249 32.04 -0.84 -4.01
N VAL A 250 32.54 -0.83 -2.77
CA VAL A 250 32.18 0.18 -1.77
C VAL A 250 33.42 1.01 -1.38
N PRO A 251 33.25 2.31 -1.08
CA PRO A 251 34.33 3.18 -0.68
C PRO A 251 35.09 2.61 0.54
N PRO A 252 36.44 2.57 0.51
CA PRO A 252 37.21 1.92 1.55
C PRO A 252 37.19 2.65 2.91
N GLN A 253 36.85 3.94 2.90
CA GLN A 253 36.80 4.78 4.09
C GLN A 253 35.48 4.65 4.89
N LEU A 254 34.47 3.98 4.35
CA LEU A 254 33.16 3.83 5.01
C LEU A 254 33.10 2.54 5.81
N ASP A 255 32.49 2.59 6.96
CA ASP A 255 32.09 1.42 7.72
C ASP A 255 30.90 0.72 7.04
N LEU A 256 30.79 -0.59 7.19
CA LEU A 256 29.81 -1.42 6.53
C LEU A 256 28.99 -2.18 7.56
N HIS A 257 27.73 -1.81 7.72
CA HIS A 257 26.76 -2.54 8.51
C HIS A 257 25.98 -3.49 7.59
N LEU A 258 26.24 -4.78 7.72
CA LEU A 258 25.58 -5.81 6.91
C LEU A 258 24.44 -6.46 7.70
N ILE A 259 23.23 -6.26 7.25
CA ILE A 259 22.04 -6.96 7.78
C ILE A 259 21.90 -8.25 6.98
N VAL A 260 22.09 -9.38 7.63
CA VAL A 260 22.05 -10.72 7.02
C VAL A 260 21.06 -11.62 7.77
N ASP A 261 20.56 -12.65 7.09
CA ASP A 261 19.73 -13.64 7.78
C ASP A 261 20.56 -14.55 8.72
N ASN A 262 19.85 -15.27 9.58
CA ASN A 262 20.47 -16.14 10.59
C ASN A 262 20.92 -17.51 10.02
N TYR A 263 21.25 -17.58 8.73
CA TYR A 263 21.62 -18.83 8.07
C TYR A 263 23.02 -19.28 8.42
N SER A 264 23.23 -20.58 8.47
CA SER A 264 24.51 -21.21 8.88
C SER A 264 25.68 -20.84 7.98
N THR A 265 25.45 -20.61 6.70
CA THR A 265 26.46 -20.19 5.72
C THR A 265 27.16 -18.90 6.12
N HIS A 266 26.38 -17.91 6.62
CA HIS A 266 26.88 -16.61 7.07
C HIS A 266 27.72 -16.69 8.34
N LYS A 267 27.52 -17.73 9.14
CA LYS A 267 28.23 -18.01 10.42
C LYS A 267 29.39 -18.96 10.27
N HIS A 268 29.72 -19.39 9.06
CA HIS A 268 30.79 -20.35 8.82
C HIS A 268 32.16 -19.81 9.32
N PRO A 269 33.04 -20.67 9.95
CA PRO A 269 34.30 -20.21 10.51
C PRO A 269 35.21 -19.40 9.56
N LYS A 270 35.23 -19.77 8.27
CA LYS A 270 35.99 -19.02 7.24
C LYS A 270 35.41 -17.62 7.00
N VAL A 271 34.09 -17.44 7.06
CA VAL A 271 33.44 -16.13 6.95
C VAL A 271 33.76 -15.29 8.17
N LYS A 272 33.62 -15.84 9.37
CA LYS A 272 33.98 -15.15 10.62
C LYS A 272 35.44 -14.70 10.64
N ARG A 273 36.37 -15.57 10.20
CA ARG A 273 37.82 -15.22 10.11
C ARG A 273 38.05 -14.07 9.12
N TRP A 274 37.37 -14.08 7.97
CA TRP A 274 37.50 -13.02 6.98
C TRP A 274 36.98 -11.67 7.51
N LEU A 275 35.89 -11.68 8.21
CA LEU A 275 35.29 -10.49 8.85
C LEU A 275 36.19 -9.97 10.00
N ALA A 276 36.71 -10.85 10.84
CA ALA A 276 37.61 -10.46 11.93
C ALA A 276 38.88 -9.71 11.47
N MET A 277 39.34 -9.92 10.24
CA MET A 277 40.43 -9.19 9.62
C MET A 277 40.01 -7.84 9.03
N ARG A 278 38.75 -7.46 9.12
CA ARG A 278 38.19 -6.24 8.50
C ARG A 278 37.27 -5.50 9.49
N PRO A 279 37.86 -4.71 10.41
CA PRO A 279 37.10 -4.05 11.49
C PRO A 279 35.96 -3.16 10.99
N ARG A 280 36.04 -2.66 9.76
CA ARG A 280 34.97 -1.85 9.13
C ARG A 280 33.67 -2.61 8.86
N TYR A 281 33.67 -3.96 8.93
CA TYR A 281 32.48 -4.79 8.71
C TYR A 281 31.82 -5.14 10.03
N GLN A 282 30.58 -4.71 10.21
CA GLN A 282 29.73 -5.05 11.32
C GLN A 282 28.54 -5.87 10.83
N ILE A 283 28.33 -7.05 11.40
CA ILE A 283 27.27 -7.97 10.98
C ILE A 283 26.12 -7.93 11.98
N HIS A 284 24.92 -7.69 11.46
CA HIS A 284 23.65 -7.68 12.18
C HIS A 284 22.78 -8.84 11.69
N TYR A 285 22.57 -9.83 12.56
CA TYR A 285 21.78 -11.00 12.20
C TYR A 285 20.30 -10.76 12.45
N THR A 286 19.45 -11.02 11.44
CA THR A 286 18.00 -11.03 11.67
C THR A 286 17.60 -12.12 12.66
N PRO A 287 16.50 -11.95 13.41
CA PRO A 287 15.97 -13.04 14.22
C PRO A 287 15.59 -14.24 13.35
N THR A 288 15.66 -15.43 13.90
CA THR A 288 15.25 -16.66 13.21
C THR A 288 13.78 -16.53 12.76
N TYR A 289 13.47 -16.95 11.53
CA TYR A 289 12.17 -16.83 10.88
C TYR A 289 11.66 -15.37 10.67
N SER A 290 12.57 -14.41 10.60
CA SER A 290 12.22 -13.00 10.46
C SER A 290 12.87 -12.35 9.22
N SER A 291 12.92 -13.06 8.09
CA SER A 291 13.44 -12.52 6.81
C SER A 291 12.68 -11.27 6.35
N TRP A 292 11.42 -11.11 6.75
CA TRP A 292 10.61 -9.93 6.46
C TRP A 292 11.21 -8.60 6.94
N ILE A 293 12.12 -8.62 7.93
CA ILE A 293 12.84 -7.42 8.38
C ILE A 293 14.01 -7.08 7.45
N ASN A 294 14.50 -8.02 6.63
CA ASN A 294 15.55 -7.78 5.66
C ASN A 294 14.98 -7.16 4.37
N GLN A 295 15.25 -5.87 4.13
CA GLN A 295 14.65 -5.13 3.01
C GLN A 295 15.02 -5.67 1.62
N VAL A 296 16.12 -6.40 1.47
CA VAL A 296 16.52 -6.99 0.19
C VAL A 296 15.50 -8.02 -0.31
N GLU A 297 14.77 -8.67 0.58
CA GLU A 297 13.69 -9.60 0.22
C GLU A 297 12.58 -8.92 -0.61
N ARG A 298 12.26 -7.67 -0.27
CA ARG A 298 11.34 -6.86 -1.07
C ARG A 298 11.89 -6.60 -2.48
N TRP A 299 13.18 -6.33 -2.59
CA TRP A 299 13.83 -6.15 -3.88
C TRP A 299 13.86 -7.45 -4.69
N PHE A 300 14.08 -8.61 -4.07
CA PHE A 300 13.93 -9.91 -4.72
C PHE A 300 12.51 -10.14 -5.28
N GLY A 301 11.49 -9.63 -4.61
CA GLY A 301 10.12 -9.59 -5.14
C GLY A 301 10.03 -8.78 -6.44
N ILE A 302 10.66 -7.60 -6.49
CA ILE A 302 10.65 -6.70 -7.65
C ILE A 302 11.34 -7.35 -8.86
N ILE A 303 12.57 -7.86 -8.71
CA ILE A 303 13.28 -8.49 -9.83
C ILE A 303 12.55 -9.75 -10.32
N THR A 304 11.99 -10.53 -9.40
CA THR A 304 11.20 -11.72 -9.75
C THR A 304 10.02 -11.36 -10.64
N GLN A 305 9.26 -10.36 -10.26
CA GLN A 305 8.06 -9.91 -10.99
C GLN A 305 8.41 -9.28 -12.35
N ARG A 306 9.46 -8.47 -12.39
CA ARG A 306 9.77 -7.63 -13.56
C ARG A 306 10.71 -8.25 -14.58
N ALA A 307 11.61 -9.14 -14.15
CA ALA A 307 12.65 -9.68 -15.03
C ALA A 307 12.62 -11.22 -15.17
N ILE A 308 12.21 -11.95 -14.10
CA ILE A 308 12.38 -13.40 -14.08
C ILE A 308 11.09 -14.13 -14.43
N ARG A 309 9.99 -13.81 -13.76
CA ARG A 309 8.74 -14.62 -13.78
C ARG A 309 8.13 -14.79 -15.18
N ARG A 310 8.22 -13.78 -16.04
CA ARG A 310 7.70 -13.80 -17.41
C ARG A 310 8.79 -14.02 -18.46
N GLY A 311 10.05 -14.20 -18.03
CA GLY A 311 11.18 -14.45 -18.93
C GLY A 311 11.15 -15.88 -19.49
N THR A 312 11.70 -16.03 -20.70
CA THR A 312 12.02 -17.29 -21.34
C THR A 312 13.53 -17.29 -21.55
N PHE A 313 14.23 -18.34 -21.10
CA PHE A 313 15.69 -18.39 -21.05
C PHE A 313 16.18 -19.74 -21.56
N ARG A 314 16.90 -19.73 -22.67
CA ARG A 314 17.48 -20.93 -23.31
C ARG A 314 18.75 -21.45 -22.64
N SER A 315 19.30 -20.66 -21.70
CA SER A 315 20.48 -21.03 -20.93
C SER A 315 20.53 -20.27 -19.61
N VAL A 316 21.36 -20.78 -18.67
CA VAL A 316 21.67 -20.04 -17.43
C VAL A 316 22.40 -18.73 -17.74
N HIS A 317 23.19 -18.69 -18.80
CA HIS A 317 23.91 -17.48 -19.22
C HIS A 317 22.94 -16.37 -19.60
N GLU A 318 21.96 -16.66 -20.44
CA GLU A 318 20.93 -15.69 -20.85
C GLU A 318 20.10 -15.17 -19.64
N LEU A 319 19.81 -16.04 -18.68
CA LEU A 319 19.16 -15.64 -17.44
C LEU A 319 20.06 -14.67 -16.63
N VAL A 320 21.35 -14.95 -16.51
CA VAL A 320 22.32 -14.09 -15.80
C VAL A 320 22.43 -12.73 -16.48
N GLU A 321 22.61 -12.68 -17.81
CA GLU A 321 22.64 -11.43 -18.58
C GLU A 321 21.36 -10.60 -18.38
N LYS A 322 20.20 -11.25 -18.35
CA LYS A 322 18.93 -10.56 -18.09
C LYS A 322 18.87 -9.96 -16.69
N ILE A 323 19.36 -10.68 -15.69
CA ILE A 323 19.47 -10.20 -14.30
C ILE A 323 20.39 -8.98 -14.23
N GLU A 324 21.59 -9.07 -14.81
CA GLU A 324 22.59 -8.00 -14.82
C GLU A 324 22.09 -6.75 -15.54
N HIS A 325 21.45 -6.92 -16.69
CA HIS A 325 20.82 -5.83 -17.42
C HIS A 325 19.71 -5.16 -16.61
N PHE A 326 18.87 -5.96 -15.94
CA PHE A 326 17.83 -5.41 -15.04
C PHE A 326 18.46 -4.60 -13.91
N VAL A 327 19.48 -5.12 -13.23
CA VAL A 327 20.17 -4.45 -12.12
C VAL A 327 20.79 -3.13 -12.58
N SER A 328 21.50 -3.16 -13.72
CA SER A 328 22.08 -1.95 -14.32
C SER A 328 21.03 -0.87 -14.60
N THR A 329 19.90 -1.26 -15.17
CA THR A 329 18.79 -0.35 -15.46
C THR A 329 18.12 0.15 -14.17
N TYR A 330 17.90 -0.75 -13.20
CA TYR A 330 17.31 -0.43 -11.90
C TYR A 330 18.17 0.61 -11.16
N ASN A 331 19.48 0.42 -11.13
CA ASN A 331 20.43 1.30 -10.42
C ASN A 331 20.56 2.72 -11.01
N LYS A 332 20.03 2.98 -12.22
CA LYS A 332 19.99 4.34 -12.81
C LYS A 332 18.94 5.25 -12.15
N ASN A 333 17.85 4.67 -11.65
CA ASN A 333 16.70 5.41 -11.11
C ASN A 333 16.21 4.76 -9.81
N THR A 334 17.11 4.60 -8.83
CA THR A 334 16.77 4.01 -7.54
C THR A 334 16.05 5.00 -6.63
N ARG A 335 15.23 4.45 -5.74
CA ARG A 335 14.67 5.15 -4.59
C ARG A 335 14.81 4.27 -3.37
N PRO A 336 15.14 4.82 -2.21
CA PRO A 336 15.24 4.06 -0.98
C PRO A 336 13.90 3.41 -0.63
N PHE A 337 13.95 2.24 -0.01
CA PHE A 337 12.79 1.66 0.64
C PHE A 337 12.64 2.30 2.02
N ILE A 338 11.69 3.22 2.15
CA ILE A 338 11.46 3.92 3.41
C ILE A 338 10.86 2.94 4.42
N TRP A 339 11.57 2.76 5.54
CA TRP A 339 11.08 2.01 6.68
C TRP A 339 10.37 2.95 7.64
N THR A 340 9.13 2.65 8.00
CA THR A 340 8.28 3.53 8.83
C THR A 340 7.89 2.92 10.17
N ALA A 341 8.04 1.60 10.35
CA ALA A 341 7.65 0.93 11.57
C ALA A 341 8.72 1.08 12.65
N THR A 342 8.36 1.47 13.86
CA THR A 342 9.24 1.43 15.02
C THR A 342 9.36 0.01 15.57
N ALA A 343 10.44 -0.30 16.29
CA ALA A 343 10.62 -1.59 16.94
C ALA A 343 9.46 -1.88 17.91
N ASP A 344 9.05 -0.90 18.71
CA ASP A 344 7.96 -1.05 19.66
C ASP A 344 6.62 -1.34 18.96
N SER A 345 6.31 -0.67 17.87
CA SER A 345 5.10 -0.96 17.08
C SER A 345 5.07 -2.38 16.50
N ILE A 346 6.22 -2.92 16.16
CA ILE A 346 6.36 -4.32 15.70
C ILE A 346 6.13 -5.28 16.85
N LEU A 347 6.76 -5.02 18.01
CA LEU A 347 6.64 -5.85 19.19
C LEU A 347 5.20 -5.88 19.72
N GLU A 348 4.51 -4.75 19.75
CA GLU A 348 3.09 -4.67 20.13
C GLU A 348 2.19 -5.51 19.22
N LYS A 349 2.44 -5.50 17.90
CA LYS A 349 1.68 -6.33 16.95
C LYS A 349 1.91 -7.82 17.21
N ILE A 350 3.15 -8.20 17.50
CA ILE A 350 3.50 -9.59 17.80
C ILE A 350 2.88 -10.02 19.13
N ASN A 351 2.92 -9.19 20.17
CA ASN A 351 2.28 -9.47 21.47
C ASN A 351 0.78 -9.70 21.31
N ARG A 352 0.08 -8.81 20.60
CA ARG A 352 -1.35 -8.98 20.27
C ARG A 352 -1.63 -10.29 19.54
N LEU A 353 -0.77 -10.68 18.61
CA LEU A 353 -0.90 -11.94 17.89
C LEU A 353 -0.70 -13.15 18.84
N CYS A 354 0.29 -13.10 19.73
CA CYS A 354 0.53 -14.15 20.72
C CYS A 354 -0.65 -14.29 21.70
N GLU A 355 -1.21 -13.18 22.18
CA GLU A 355 -2.41 -13.17 23.03
C GLU A 355 -3.61 -13.80 22.32
N TYR A 356 -3.81 -13.45 21.04
CA TYR A 356 -4.88 -14.04 20.23
C TYR A 356 -4.72 -15.56 20.07
N ILE A 357 -3.50 -16.03 19.77
CA ILE A 357 -3.21 -17.46 19.61
C ILE A 357 -3.38 -18.21 20.94
N SER A 358 -2.93 -17.62 22.05
CA SER A 358 -3.03 -18.23 23.39
C SER A 358 -4.46 -18.25 23.93
N GLY A 359 -5.30 -17.31 23.52
CA GLY A 359 -6.71 -17.21 23.93
C GLY A 359 -7.69 -18.00 23.05
N THR A 360 -7.24 -18.59 21.94
CA THR A 360 -8.10 -19.40 21.07
C THR A 360 -8.09 -20.85 21.55
N PRO A 361 -9.21 -21.41 22.03
CA PRO A 361 -9.27 -22.83 22.37
C PRO A 361 -9.04 -23.67 21.10
N HIS A 362 -8.10 -24.60 21.17
CA HIS A 362 -7.80 -25.59 20.13
C HIS A 362 -8.89 -26.63 19.99
#